data_876eb403bca3e8de3dfbc45a670b286f
#
_entry.id   876eb403bca3e8de3dfbc45a670b286f
#
_cell.length_a   1.000
_cell.length_b   1.000
_cell.length_c   1.000
_cell.angle_alpha   90.00
_cell.angle_beta   90.00
_cell.angle_gamma   90.00
#
_symmetry.space_group_name_H-M   'P 1'
#
loop_
_entity.id
_entity.type
_entity.pdbx_description
1 polymer ?
#
loop_
_entity_poly.entity_id
_entity_poly.type
_entity_poly.pdbx_seq_one_letter_code
_entity_poly.pdbx_strand_id
1 'polypeptide(L)'
;MTYKLLIVDDSKLARMAVIKALSSCYPDWQRVEAGSAADALKAVKQEKPHIAIVDFNMPDKDGLELAVDLRALTPEMPIGIISANHQQAVVDRARALGASFLPKPLTEQSLREFLKGAAQRLQGLES
;
A
#
# COMPACT_ATOMS: atom_id res chain seq x y z
N MET A 1 7.73 16.23 5.75
CA MET A 1 7.42 16.06 4.33
C MET A 1 6.07 15.40 4.15
N THR A 2 5.38 15.73 3.08
CA THR A 2 4.09 15.13 2.75
C THR A 2 4.24 14.14 1.60
N TYR A 3 3.53 13.03 1.69
CA TYR A 3 3.54 12.01 0.66
C TYR A 3 2.12 11.73 0.17
N LYS A 4 2.02 11.04 -0.95
CA LYS A 4 0.74 10.62 -1.53
C LYS A 4 0.65 9.11 -1.39
N LEU A 5 -0.42 8.63 -0.74
CA LEU A 5 -0.65 7.22 -0.49
C LEU A 5 -1.68 6.67 -1.48
N LEU A 6 -1.33 5.60 -2.18
CA LEU A 6 -2.27 4.84 -3.01
C LEU A 6 -2.89 3.75 -2.15
N ILE A 7 -4.22 3.71 -2.13
CA ILE A 7 -4.98 2.73 -1.35
C ILE A 7 -5.77 1.86 -2.33
N VAL A 8 -5.41 0.59 -2.42
CA VAL A 8 -6.02 -0.34 -3.37
C VAL A 8 -6.80 -1.41 -2.63
N ASP A 9 -8.12 -1.40 -2.79
CA ASP A 9 -9.03 -2.36 -2.18
C ASP A 9 -10.36 -2.25 -2.91
N ASP A 10 -10.99 -3.39 -3.26
CA ASP A 10 -12.29 -3.37 -3.93
C ASP A 10 -13.43 -2.98 -2.98
N SER A 11 -13.20 -3.01 -1.68
CA SER A 11 -14.18 -2.59 -0.67
C SER A 11 -14.01 -1.11 -0.34
N LYS A 12 -15.04 -0.32 -0.62
CA LYS A 12 -15.05 1.10 -0.27
C LYS A 12 -14.92 1.30 1.24
N LEU A 13 -15.58 0.45 2.04
CA LEU A 13 -15.49 0.54 3.50
C LEU A 13 -14.07 0.30 4.00
N ALA A 14 -13.36 -0.66 3.40
CA ALA A 14 -11.97 -0.93 3.75
C ALA A 14 -11.07 0.26 3.40
N ARG A 15 -11.28 0.87 2.23
CA ARG A 15 -10.53 2.08 1.87
C ARG A 15 -10.80 3.23 2.83
N MET A 16 -12.06 3.40 3.23
CA MET A 16 -12.43 4.45 4.19
C MET A 16 -11.75 4.26 5.55
N ALA A 17 -11.61 3.02 5.99
CA ALA A 17 -10.92 2.72 7.25
C ALA A 17 -9.44 3.12 7.18
N VAL A 18 -8.78 2.84 6.06
CA VAL A 18 -7.38 3.26 5.85
C VAL A 18 -7.28 4.78 5.82
N ILE A 19 -8.19 5.44 5.11
CA ILE A 19 -8.22 6.92 5.02
C ILE A 19 -8.38 7.54 6.40
N LYS A 20 -9.28 7.00 7.21
CA LYS A 20 -9.51 7.50 8.58
C LYS A 20 -8.23 7.38 9.41
N ALA A 21 -7.57 6.22 9.35
CA ALA A 21 -6.33 6.00 10.08
C ALA A 21 -5.22 6.92 9.57
N LEU A 22 -5.12 7.10 8.25
CA LEU A 22 -4.14 8.03 7.65
C LEU A 22 -4.37 9.45 8.14
N SER A 23 -5.63 9.91 8.15
CA SER A 23 -5.96 11.26 8.60
C SER A 23 -5.60 11.49 10.06
N SER A 24 -5.64 10.44 10.88
CA SER A 24 -5.24 10.49 12.27
C SER A 24 -3.72 10.58 12.42
N CYS A 25 -2.97 9.87 11.57
CA CYS A 25 -1.50 9.78 11.68
C CYS A 25 -0.79 10.92 10.94
N TYR A 26 -1.23 11.19 9.72
CA TYR A 26 -0.60 12.15 8.81
C TYR A 26 -1.68 12.95 8.07
N PRO A 27 -2.33 13.91 8.73
CA PRO A 27 -3.47 14.63 8.14
C PRO A 27 -3.13 15.43 6.88
N ASP A 28 -1.87 15.76 6.67
CA ASP A 28 -1.45 16.56 5.51
C ASP A 28 -1.11 15.71 4.28
N TRP A 29 -1.05 14.39 4.43
CA TRP A 29 -0.73 13.52 3.31
C TRP A 29 -1.95 13.38 2.39
N GLN A 30 -1.68 13.32 1.09
CA GLN A 30 -2.71 13.08 0.08
C GLN A 30 -2.97 11.59 -0.07
N ARG A 31 -4.13 11.27 -0.63
CA ARG A 31 -4.52 9.89 -0.88
C ARG A 31 -5.09 9.74 -2.28
N VAL A 32 -4.89 8.57 -2.87
CA VAL A 32 -5.48 8.16 -4.13
C VAL A 32 -6.11 6.80 -3.90
N GLU A 33 -7.35 6.61 -4.32
CA GLU A 33 -8.06 5.35 -4.14
C GLU A 33 -8.18 4.61 -5.47
N ALA A 34 -8.08 3.28 -5.40
CA ALA A 34 -8.31 2.41 -6.55
C ALA A 34 -9.07 1.17 -6.09
N GLY A 35 -10.10 0.79 -6.84
CA GLY A 35 -10.95 -0.35 -6.51
C GLY A 35 -10.56 -1.64 -7.21
N SER A 36 -9.50 -1.61 -8.02
CA SER A 36 -9.02 -2.78 -8.77
C SER A 36 -7.54 -2.60 -9.10
N ALA A 37 -6.90 -3.69 -9.53
CA ALA A 37 -5.51 -3.62 -9.99
C ALA A 37 -5.36 -2.72 -11.22
N ALA A 38 -6.30 -2.82 -12.17
CA ALA A 38 -6.29 -1.97 -13.36
C ALA A 38 -6.37 -0.49 -13.01
N ASP A 39 -7.26 -0.12 -12.09
CA ASP A 39 -7.38 1.26 -11.62
C ASP A 39 -6.12 1.71 -10.88
N ALA A 40 -5.50 0.81 -10.13
CA ALA A 40 -4.26 1.12 -9.41
C ALA A 40 -3.12 1.45 -10.37
N LEU A 41 -2.95 0.66 -11.42
CA LEU A 41 -1.91 0.91 -12.43
C LEU A 41 -2.13 2.24 -13.16
N LYS A 42 -3.39 2.56 -13.45
CA LYS A 42 -3.75 3.83 -14.06
C LYS A 42 -3.46 4.99 -13.10
N ALA A 43 -3.80 4.82 -11.82
CA ALA A 43 -3.55 5.84 -10.80
C ALA A 43 -2.06 6.11 -10.61
N VAL A 44 -1.23 5.07 -10.65
CA VAL A 44 0.23 5.23 -10.53
C VAL A 44 0.77 6.10 -11.65
N LYS A 45 0.30 5.90 -12.87
CA LYS A 45 0.75 6.68 -14.04
C LYS A 45 0.28 8.13 -13.98
N GLN A 46 -0.95 8.37 -13.51
CA GLN A 46 -1.57 9.69 -13.50
C GLN A 46 -1.21 10.51 -12.28
N GLU A 47 -1.22 9.88 -11.10
CA GLU A 47 -1.09 10.57 -9.82
C GLU A 47 0.29 10.44 -9.18
N LYS A 48 1.08 9.49 -9.63
CA LYS A 48 2.46 9.25 -9.16
C LYS A 48 2.56 9.17 -7.63
N PRO A 49 1.82 8.25 -6.98
CA PRO A 49 1.89 8.11 -5.53
C PRO A 49 3.28 7.65 -5.08
N HIS A 50 3.62 7.96 -3.83
CA HIS A 50 4.91 7.61 -3.26
C HIS A 50 4.90 6.26 -2.55
N ILE A 51 3.74 5.89 -1.99
CA ILE A 51 3.58 4.70 -1.13
C ILE A 51 2.29 4.01 -1.56
N ALA A 52 2.24 2.67 -1.47
CA ALA A 52 1.01 1.93 -1.78
C ALA A 52 0.64 0.98 -0.65
N ILE A 53 -0.65 0.88 -0.38
CA ILE A 53 -1.24 -0.15 0.47
C ILE A 53 -2.23 -0.91 -0.40
N VAL A 54 -2.03 -2.22 -0.51
CA VAL A 54 -2.75 -3.08 -1.46
C VAL A 54 -3.40 -4.24 -0.73
N ASP A 55 -4.71 -4.43 -0.93
CA ASP A 55 -5.39 -5.62 -0.44
C ASP A 55 -4.96 -6.83 -1.26
N PHE A 56 -4.71 -7.96 -0.58
CA PHE A 56 -4.33 -9.20 -1.25
C PHE A 56 -5.45 -9.72 -2.15
N ASN A 57 -6.70 -9.66 -1.67
CA ASN A 57 -7.85 -10.21 -2.39
C ASN A 57 -8.54 -9.15 -3.23
N MET A 58 -8.39 -9.24 -4.56
CA MET A 58 -9.07 -8.37 -5.51
C MET A 58 -9.62 -9.19 -6.67
N PRO A 59 -10.69 -8.71 -7.35
CA PRO A 59 -11.38 -9.52 -8.36
C PRO A 59 -10.59 -9.77 -9.64
N ASP A 60 -9.75 -8.82 -10.07
CA ASP A 60 -9.05 -8.92 -11.36
C ASP A 60 -7.63 -9.48 -11.24
N LYS A 61 -6.95 -9.20 -10.14
CA LYS A 61 -5.55 -9.62 -9.93
C LYS A 61 -5.27 -9.56 -8.44
N ASP A 62 -4.58 -10.54 -7.87
CA ASP A 62 -4.29 -10.48 -6.43
C ASP A 62 -3.25 -9.39 -6.11
N GLY A 63 -3.17 -9.04 -4.83
CA GLY A 63 -2.32 -7.95 -4.38
C GLY A 63 -0.84 -8.19 -4.62
N LEU A 64 -0.38 -9.44 -4.59
CA LEU A 64 1.02 -9.75 -4.86
C LEU A 64 1.35 -9.60 -6.34
N GLU A 65 0.45 -10.01 -7.22
CA GLU A 65 0.60 -9.80 -8.65
C GLU A 65 0.66 -8.32 -8.99
N LEU A 66 -0.22 -7.54 -8.38
CA LEU A 66 -0.19 -6.08 -8.54
C LEU A 66 1.11 -5.49 -8.01
N ALA A 67 1.61 -5.99 -6.87
CA ALA A 67 2.86 -5.50 -6.29
C ALA A 67 4.05 -5.72 -7.23
N VAL A 68 4.06 -6.83 -7.98
CA VAL A 68 5.08 -7.05 -9.01
C VAL A 68 5.05 -5.94 -10.05
N ASP A 69 3.86 -5.60 -10.54
CA ASP A 69 3.68 -4.54 -11.54
C ASP A 69 4.08 -3.18 -10.99
N LEU A 70 3.67 -2.88 -9.75
CA LEU A 70 4.02 -1.61 -9.09
C LEU A 70 5.54 -1.50 -8.89
N ARG A 71 6.17 -2.59 -8.51
CA ARG A 71 7.63 -2.62 -8.31
C ARG A 71 8.37 -2.38 -9.62
N ALA A 72 7.85 -2.90 -10.73
CA ALA A 72 8.43 -2.66 -12.05
C ALA A 72 8.31 -1.19 -12.47
N LEU A 73 7.17 -0.56 -12.18
CA LEU A 73 6.92 0.84 -12.53
C LEU A 73 7.61 1.81 -11.58
N THR A 74 7.68 1.46 -10.30
CA THR A 74 8.23 2.35 -9.27
C THR A 74 9.10 1.50 -8.32
N PRO A 75 10.37 1.24 -8.68
CA PRO A 75 11.22 0.30 -7.94
C PRO A 75 11.44 0.64 -6.47
N GLU A 76 11.38 1.91 -6.12
CA GLU A 76 11.67 2.37 -4.75
C GLU A 76 10.41 2.58 -3.89
N MET A 77 9.23 2.29 -4.43
CA MET A 77 7.98 2.52 -3.71
C MET A 77 7.82 1.57 -2.51
N PRO A 78 7.64 2.08 -1.29
CA PRO A 78 7.21 1.22 -0.19
C PRO A 78 5.81 0.68 -0.45
N ILE A 79 5.63 -0.64 -0.32
CA ILE A 79 4.37 -1.32 -0.57
C ILE A 79 3.97 -2.13 0.65
N GLY A 80 2.76 -1.94 1.14
CA GLY A 80 2.17 -2.76 2.19
C GLY A 80 1.09 -3.65 1.60
N ILE A 81 1.15 -4.96 1.89
CA ILE A 81 0.13 -5.93 1.46
C ILE A 81 -0.74 -6.26 2.66
N ILE A 82 -2.03 -5.97 2.56
CA ILE A 82 -2.99 -6.28 3.62
C ILE A 82 -3.64 -7.62 3.31
N SER A 83 -3.59 -8.56 4.25
CA SER A 83 -4.19 -9.88 4.04
C SER A 83 -4.61 -10.54 5.35
N ALA A 84 -5.74 -11.27 5.29
CA ALA A 84 -6.14 -12.19 6.34
C ALA A 84 -5.43 -13.54 6.19
N ASN A 85 -4.78 -13.79 5.06
CA ASN A 85 -4.05 -15.03 4.78
C ASN A 85 -2.63 -14.93 5.34
N HIS A 86 -2.37 -15.61 6.45
CA HIS A 86 -1.07 -15.58 7.13
C HIS A 86 -0.18 -16.76 6.75
N GLN A 87 -0.50 -17.47 5.66
CA GLN A 87 0.34 -18.57 5.20
C GLN A 87 1.75 -18.07 4.89
N GLN A 88 2.73 -18.89 5.26
CA GLN A 88 4.13 -18.50 5.12
C GLN A 88 4.50 -18.19 3.67
N ALA A 89 3.93 -18.91 2.71
CA ALA A 89 4.19 -18.67 1.29
C ALA A 89 3.81 -17.26 0.86
N VAL A 90 2.68 -16.74 1.36
CA VAL A 90 2.22 -15.37 1.05
C VAL A 90 3.16 -14.34 1.68
N VAL A 91 3.53 -14.56 2.94
CA VAL A 91 4.44 -13.66 3.66
C VAL A 91 5.80 -13.63 2.96
N ASP A 92 6.31 -14.79 2.57
CA ASP A 92 7.62 -14.89 1.90
C ASP A 92 7.62 -14.21 0.54
N ARG A 93 6.53 -14.34 -0.23
CA ARG A 93 6.40 -13.67 -1.53
C ARG A 93 6.39 -12.16 -1.36
N ALA A 94 5.68 -11.66 -0.36
CA ALA A 94 5.65 -10.22 -0.07
C ALA A 94 7.06 -9.72 0.26
N ARG A 95 7.79 -10.44 1.11
CA ARG A 95 9.15 -10.07 1.47
C ARG A 95 10.10 -10.10 0.27
N ALA A 96 9.94 -11.09 -0.61
CA ALA A 96 10.77 -11.21 -1.80
C ALA A 96 10.61 -10.00 -2.74
N LEU A 97 9.44 -9.35 -2.71
CA LEU A 97 9.17 -8.13 -3.45
C LEU A 97 9.60 -6.86 -2.71
N GLY A 98 10.16 -7.00 -1.51
CA GLY A 98 10.47 -5.86 -0.67
C GLY A 98 9.22 -5.18 -0.12
N ALA A 99 8.09 -5.88 -0.08
CA ALA A 99 6.85 -5.37 0.48
C ALA A 99 6.70 -5.77 1.94
N SER A 100 5.93 -4.99 2.69
CA SER A 100 5.60 -5.29 4.08
C SER A 100 4.27 -6.05 4.13
N PHE A 101 4.19 -7.06 4.99
CA PHE A 101 2.95 -7.80 5.21
C PHE A 101 2.19 -7.17 6.37
N LEU A 102 0.93 -6.79 6.12
CA LEU A 102 0.06 -6.16 7.12
C LEU A 102 -1.15 -7.07 7.36
N PRO A 103 -1.25 -7.71 8.54
CA PRO A 103 -2.35 -8.64 8.79
C PRO A 103 -3.69 -7.93 8.98
N LYS A 104 -4.77 -8.58 8.57
CA LYS A 104 -6.13 -8.13 8.88
C LYS A 104 -6.56 -8.67 10.24
N PRO A 105 -7.34 -7.92 11.01
CA PRO A 105 -7.81 -6.56 10.70
C PRO A 105 -6.68 -5.54 10.83
N LEU A 106 -6.62 -4.60 9.89
CA LEU A 106 -5.59 -3.56 9.91
C LEU A 106 -5.88 -2.61 11.08
N THR A 107 -4.90 -2.43 11.97
CA THR A 107 -5.03 -1.50 13.09
C THR A 107 -4.37 -0.17 12.75
N GLU A 108 -4.79 0.88 13.44
CA GLU A 108 -4.15 2.19 13.29
C GLU A 108 -2.66 2.11 13.62
N GLN A 109 -2.31 1.32 14.65
CA GLN A 109 -0.91 1.15 15.03
C GLN A 109 -0.09 0.49 13.93
N SER A 110 -0.59 -0.61 13.33
CA SER A 110 0.09 -1.30 12.24
C SER A 110 0.28 -0.38 11.04
N LEU A 111 -0.73 0.39 10.70
CA LEU A 111 -0.64 1.35 9.61
C LEU A 111 0.38 2.43 9.92
N ARG A 112 0.35 2.98 11.13
CA ARG A 112 1.28 4.02 11.56
C ARG A 112 2.72 3.54 11.47
N GLU A 113 3.00 2.33 11.94
CA GLU A 113 4.35 1.76 11.89
C GLU A 113 4.82 1.57 10.45
N PHE A 114 3.95 1.07 9.58
CA PHE A 114 4.28 0.93 8.16
C PHE A 114 4.57 2.28 7.52
N LEU A 115 3.71 3.27 7.72
CA LEU A 115 3.88 4.59 7.12
C LEU A 115 5.11 5.32 7.65
N LYS A 116 5.41 5.15 8.93
CA LYS A 116 6.62 5.73 9.52
C LYS A 116 7.88 5.15 8.85
N GLY A 117 7.94 3.83 8.71
CA GLY A 117 9.05 3.17 8.05
C GLY A 117 9.17 3.57 6.58
N ALA A 118 8.02 3.68 5.89
CA ALA A 118 7.98 4.10 4.50
C ALA A 118 8.51 5.52 4.33
N ALA A 119 8.08 6.44 5.19
CA ALA A 119 8.55 7.83 5.16
C ALA A 119 10.05 7.92 5.40
N GLN A 120 10.57 7.18 6.36
CA GLN A 120 12.01 7.16 6.66
C GLN A 120 12.82 6.66 5.47
N ARG A 121 12.32 5.60 4.81
CA ARG A 121 12.98 5.05 3.62
C ARG A 121 13.02 6.07 2.47
N LEU A 122 11.89 6.74 2.22
CA LEU A 122 11.81 7.75 1.17
C LEU A 122 12.70 8.95 1.46
N GLN A 123 12.77 9.39 2.71
CA GLN A 123 13.65 10.48 3.12
C GLN A 123 15.12 10.11 2.94
N GLY A 124 15.48 8.86 3.21
CA GLY A 124 16.83 8.36 2.98
C GLY A 124 17.23 8.39 1.50
N LEU A 125 16.28 8.12 0.60
CA LEU A 125 16.53 8.18 -0.85
C LEU A 125 16.68 9.61 -1.36
N GLU A 126 16.06 10.57 -0.72
CA GLU A 126 16.13 11.98 -1.09
C GLU A 126 17.41 12.66 -0.61
N SER A 127 18.05 12.09 0.37
CA SER A 127 19.28 12.63 0.90
C SER A 127 20.50 11.97 0.24
#